data_f0a2b015861d439eedda47cea7e000d7
#
_entry.id   f0a2b015861d439eedda47cea7e000d7
#
_cell.length_a   1.000
_cell.length_b   1.000
_cell.length_c   1.000
_cell.angle_alpha   90.00
_cell.angle_beta   90.00
_cell.angle_gamma   90.00
#
_symmetry.space_group_name_H-M   'P 1'
#
loop_
_entity.id
_entity.type
_entity.pdbx_description
1 polymer ?
#
loop_
_entity_poly.entity_id
_entity_poly.type
_entity_poly.pdbx_seq_one_letter_code
_entity_poly.pdbx_strand_id
1 'polypeptide(L)'
;VPRPVRPVLASASNPMLMAETTEELRKRPEIRRELERASGEECTERVETHSRDRFWFVIYVALLAVCAAGYFLIGAKLIPLPDAAMSIAQRILRGVALITVVLTIARALSFYAIGRIEDASTRFTLQRVQRLAVALAIAVIVISILFVNWYAAVAAFGIGSIILGLAVQTPMKSFIAWIYILVRQPFRVGDRIKIADATGDVIDVGYLDTTLWEFGGQYLSTDHPSGRLIKFPNEKVLDELVYNYSWPLFPYIWNEVKFQVAFNADLEFIASTMQKITEEELGQEMIKRVQTYRDLLGQTPVDELDVHEHPRVIFRVGENTWLEAIVRYLVAPREAGRIKTRLIKKLLAALNAAPDKVMFPAGANR
;
A
#
# COMPACT_ATOMS: atom_id res chain seq x y z
N VAL A 1 1.18 -36.91 24.13
CA VAL A 1 0.42 -35.77 24.69
C VAL A 1 1.11 -34.49 24.16
N PRO A 2 0.52 -33.73 23.24
CA PRO A 2 1.12 -32.49 22.74
C PRO A 2 0.94 -31.38 23.78
N ARG A 3 2.03 -30.63 24.05
CA ARG A 3 2.03 -29.45 24.92
C ARG A 3 1.25 -28.31 24.26
N PRO A 4 0.46 -27.54 25.00
CA PRO A 4 -0.28 -26.42 24.44
C PRO A 4 0.68 -25.28 24.05
N VAL A 5 0.54 -24.81 22.81
CA VAL A 5 1.19 -23.60 22.31
C VAL A 5 0.58 -22.40 23.05
N ARG A 6 1.38 -21.71 23.85
CA ARG A 6 0.96 -20.45 24.48
C ARG A 6 0.79 -19.37 23.39
N PRO A 7 -0.31 -18.61 23.39
CA PRO A 7 -0.45 -17.48 22.47
C PRO A 7 0.48 -16.34 22.91
N VAL A 8 1.43 -15.98 22.05
CA VAL A 8 2.34 -14.83 22.21
C VAL A 8 1.61 -13.52 21.80
N LEU A 9 0.40 -13.31 22.31
CA LEU A 9 -0.37 -12.10 22.01
C LEU A 9 -0.92 -11.45 23.30
N ALA A 10 -0.04 -11.24 24.27
CA ALA A 10 -0.41 -10.45 25.45
C ALA A 10 0.80 -9.69 25.98
N SER A 11 1.18 -8.62 25.30
CA SER A 11 1.82 -7.40 25.84
C SER A 11 2.18 -6.43 24.71
N ALA A 12 1.22 -5.77 24.12
CA ALA A 12 1.46 -4.65 23.21
C ALA A 12 0.70 -3.43 23.70
N SER A 13 1.12 -2.93 24.88
CA SER A 13 0.76 -1.58 25.35
C SER A 13 1.98 -0.66 25.33
N ASN A 14 2.67 -0.58 24.18
CA ASN A 14 3.70 0.42 23.99
C ASN A 14 3.46 1.12 22.64
N PRO A 15 2.97 2.38 22.64
CA PRO A 15 2.66 3.11 21.40
C PRO A 15 3.89 3.47 20.55
N MET A 16 5.09 3.17 21.01
CA MET A 16 6.36 3.46 20.32
C MET A 16 6.80 2.36 19.32
N LEU A 17 6.07 1.23 19.24
CA LEU A 17 6.39 0.09 18.35
C LEU A 17 5.63 0.10 17.02
N MET A 18 4.89 1.15 16.70
CA MET A 18 4.00 1.22 15.53
C MET A 18 4.63 1.86 14.28
N ALA A 19 5.95 1.97 14.18
CA ALA A 19 6.61 2.58 13.02
C ALA A 19 7.63 1.67 12.32
N GLU A 20 7.67 0.37 12.64
CA GLU A 20 8.49 -0.55 11.85
C GLU A 20 7.77 -0.89 10.55
N THR A 21 8.42 -0.58 9.44
CA THR A 21 7.93 -0.96 8.10
C THR A 21 7.83 -2.49 7.98
N THR A 22 6.95 -2.98 7.13
CA THR A 22 6.79 -4.43 6.83
C THR A 22 8.13 -5.08 6.48
N GLU A 23 9.06 -4.31 5.90
CA GLU A 23 10.42 -4.75 5.61
C GLU A 23 11.30 -4.89 6.86
N GLU A 24 11.14 -4.03 7.85
CA GLU A 24 11.87 -4.13 9.11
C GLU A 24 11.41 -5.31 9.96
N LEU A 25 10.09 -5.56 9.98
CA LEU A 25 9.52 -6.76 10.61
C LEU A 25 10.06 -8.05 9.93
N ARG A 26 10.18 -8.05 8.60
CA ARG A 26 10.72 -9.18 7.83
C ARG A 26 12.23 -9.40 8.07
N LYS A 27 12.97 -8.37 8.51
CA LYS A 27 14.39 -8.45 8.87
C LYS A 27 14.64 -9.05 10.26
N ARG A 28 13.62 -9.13 11.13
CA ARG A 28 13.76 -9.76 12.44
C ARG A 28 14.06 -11.27 12.29
N PRO A 29 15.13 -11.76 12.91
CA PRO A 29 15.57 -13.16 12.71
C PRO A 29 14.53 -14.19 13.13
N GLU A 30 13.64 -13.88 14.04
CA GLU A 30 12.56 -14.74 14.52
C GLU A 30 11.46 -14.89 13.46
N ILE A 31 10.99 -13.78 12.89
CA ILE A 31 9.95 -13.75 11.86
C ILE A 31 10.48 -14.36 10.57
N ARG A 32 11.74 -14.10 10.23
CA ARG A 32 12.40 -14.68 9.07
C ARG A 32 12.48 -16.21 9.16
N ARG A 33 12.87 -16.76 10.31
CA ARG A 33 12.91 -18.23 10.54
C ARG A 33 11.53 -18.88 10.43
N GLU A 34 10.49 -18.22 10.91
CA GLU A 34 9.12 -18.73 10.79
C GLU A 34 8.61 -18.66 9.33
N LEU A 35 8.95 -17.60 8.60
CA LEU A 35 8.63 -17.47 7.17
C LEU A 35 9.42 -18.49 6.31
N GLU A 36 10.69 -18.72 6.60
CA GLU A 36 11.53 -19.74 5.93
C GLU A 36 11.00 -21.15 6.18
N ARG A 37 10.53 -21.46 7.40
CA ARG A 37 9.84 -22.74 7.70
C ARG A 37 8.51 -22.90 6.99
N ALA A 38 7.77 -21.81 6.83
CA ALA A 38 6.46 -21.81 6.18
C ALA A 38 6.55 -21.88 4.65
N SER A 39 7.63 -21.35 4.05
CA SER A 39 7.84 -21.31 2.60
C SER A 39 8.55 -22.55 2.04
N GLY A 40 9.17 -23.39 2.88
CA GLY A 40 9.91 -24.55 2.44
C GLY A 40 11.19 -24.25 1.65
N GLU A 41 11.65 -23.00 1.65
CA GLU A 41 12.88 -22.60 0.96
C GLU A 41 14.11 -22.95 1.82
N GLU A 42 14.82 -24.02 1.40
CA GLU A 42 16.17 -24.28 1.89
C GLU A 42 17.16 -23.25 1.34
N CYS A 43 17.98 -22.70 2.24
CA CYS A 43 19.06 -21.76 1.91
C CYS A 43 20.01 -22.37 0.87
N THR A 44 20.02 -21.85 -0.35
CA THR A 44 21.04 -22.16 -1.33
C THR A 44 22.37 -21.48 -0.97
N GLU A 45 23.40 -22.30 -0.84
CA GLU A 45 24.80 -21.94 -0.52
C GLU A 45 25.36 -20.85 -1.44
N ARG A 46 26.16 -20.01 -0.86
CA ARG A 46 26.87 -18.88 -1.47
C ARG A 46 27.96 -19.38 -2.42
N VAL A 47 27.76 -19.24 -3.73
CA VAL A 47 28.78 -19.55 -4.74
C VAL A 47 29.83 -18.43 -4.77
N GLU A 48 31.10 -18.76 -4.45
CA GLU A 48 32.24 -17.88 -4.57
C GLU A 48 32.59 -17.58 -6.04
N THR A 49 32.44 -16.32 -6.47
CA THR A 49 32.76 -15.86 -7.84
C THR A 49 33.94 -14.85 -7.89
N HIS A 50 34.86 -14.92 -6.94
CA HIS A 50 35.84 -13.83 -6.67
C HIS A 50 36.99 -13.66 -7.69
N SER A 51 37.35 -14.68 -8.47
CA SER A 51 38.50 -14.59 -9.39
C SER A 51 38.13 -14.12 -10.80
N ARG A 52 36.93 -14.44 -11.29
CA ARG A 52 36.49 -14.15 -12.66
C ARG A 52 36.16 -12.65 -12.87
N ASP A 53 35.79 -11.95 -11.82
CA ASP A 53 35.38 -10.52 -11.94
C ASP A 53 36.60 -9.58 -12.04
N ARG A 54 37.72 -9.89 -11.40
CA ARG A 54 38.99 -9.12 -11.56
C ARG A 54 39.53 -9.17 -12.98
N PHE A 55 39.41 -10.33 -13.61
CA PHE A 55 39.85 -10.53 -15.01
C PHE A 55 39.08 -9.64 -15.99
N TRP A 56 37.77 -9.55 -15.86
CA TRP A 56 36.93 -8.68 -16.69
C TRP A 56 37.21 -7.19 -16.49
N PHE A 57 37.49 -6.78 -15.26
CA PHE A 57 37.87 -5.38 -14.98
C PHE A 57 39.16 -4.98 -15.69
N VAL A 58 40.18 -5.85 -15.70
CA VAL A 58 41.44 -5.64 -16.42
C VAL A 58 41.20 -5.54 -17.93
N ILE A 59 40.32 -6.37 -18.49
CA ILE A 59 39.96 -6.32 -19.92
C ILE A 59 39.32 -4.97 -20.28
N TYR A 60 38.37 -4.47 -19.48
CA TYR A 60 37.74 -3.19 -19.76
C TYR A 60 38.71 -2.00 -19.64
N VAL A 61 39.58 -2.02 -18.67
CA VAL A 61 40.63 -1.00 -18.53
C VAL A 61 41.61 -1.04 -19.72
N ALA A 62 42.02 -2.22 -20.12
CA ALA A 62 42.88 -2.38 -21.31
C ALA A 62 42.20 -1.91 -22.59
N LEU A 63 40.92 -2.24 -22.76
CA LEU A 63 40.13 -1.77 -23.92
C LEU A 63 39.98 -0.25 -23.94
N LEU A 64 39.78 0.36 -22.77
CA LEU A 64 39.70 1.81 -22.60
C LEU A 64 41.04 2.49 -22.97
N ALA A 65 42.16 1.91 -22.53
CA ALA A 65 43.50 2.37 -22.86
C ALA A 65 43.78 2.29 -24.39
N VAL A 66 43.36 1.19 -25.04
CA VAL A 66 43.47 1.01 -26.49
C VAL A 66 42.62 2.03 -27.22
N CYS A 67 41.37 2.28 -26.80
CA CYS A 67 40.51 3.27 -27.40
C CYS A 67 41.10 4.69 -27.23
N ALA A 68 41.63 5.02 -26.07
CA ALA A 68 42.29 6.31 -25.81
C ALA A 68 43.55 6.50 -26.65
N ALA A 69 44.40 5.50 -26.74
CA ALA A 69 45.61 5.52 -27.58
C ALA A 69 45.25 5.66 -29.05
N GLY A 70 44.27 4.91 -29.56
CA GLY A 70 43.78 5.03 -30.94
C GLY A 70 43.22 6.40 -31.24
N TYR A 71 42.42 6.98 -30.32
CA TYR A 71 41.91 8.35 -30.49
C TYR A 71 43.01 9.40 -30.57
N PHE A 72 44.06 9.26 -29.75
CA PHE A 72 45.21 10.19 -29.73
C PHE A 72 46.07 10.06 -31.00
N LEU A 73 46.32 8.80 -31.45
CA LEU A 73 47.11 8.51 -32.66
C LEU A 73 46.42 9.06 -33.94
N ILE A 74 45.11 8.92 -34.02
CA ILE A 74 44.32 9.48 -35.14
C ILE A 74 44.28 11.01 -35.04
N GLY A 75 44.15 11.59 -33.86
CA GLY A 75 44.16 13.04 -33.63
C GLY A 75 45.50 13.68 -33.97
N ALA A 76 46.60 12.99 -33.68
CA ALA A 76 47.97 13.44 -34.01
C ALA A 76 48.35 13.25 -35.49
N LYS A 77 47.40 12.78 -36.35
CA LYS A 77 47.64 12.51 -37.79
C LYS A 77 48.81 11.56 -38.08
N LEU A 78 49.15 10.69 -37.13
CA LEU A 78 50.16 9.65 -37.29
C LEU A 78 49.71 8.52 -38.22
N ILE A 79 48.42 8.39 -38.45
CA ILE A 79 47.80 7.45 -39.38
C ILE A 79 47.26 8.26 -40.58
N PRO A 80 47.76 8.03 -41.79
CA PRO A 80 47.32 8.77 -42.97
C PRO A 80 45.94 8.27 -43.44
N LEU A 81 44.89 8.88 -42.90
CA LEU A 81 43.49 8.62 -43.27
C LEU A 81 42.91 9.83 -43.96
N PRO A 82 41.98 9.67 -44.95
CA PRO A 82 41.20 10.77 -45.51
C PRO A 82 40.41 11.49 -44.43
N ASP A 83 40.26 12.82 -44.49
CA ASP A 83 39.60 13.63 -43.45
C ASP A 83 38.18 13.15 -43.09
N ALA A 84 37.42 12.65 -44.06
CA ALA A 84 36.11 12.05 -43.83
C ALA A 84 36.20 10.75 -43.03
N ALA A 85 37.16 9.88 -43.29
CA ALA A 85 37.37 8.65 -42.56
C ALA A 85 37.90 8.90 -41.13
N MET A 86 38.75 9.92 -40.96
CA MET A 86 39.28 10.35 -39.66
C MET A 86 38.15 10.77 -38.70
N SER A 87 37.21 11.57 -39.15
CA SER A 87 36.08 12.04 -38.35
C SER A 87 35.15 10.91 -37.90
N ILE A 88 34.89 9.94 -38.79
CA ILE A 88 34.07 8.75 -38.50
C ILE A 88 34.81 7.84 -37.51
N ALA A 89 36.10 7.57 -37.72
CA ALA A 89 36.89 6.71 -36.85
C ALA A 89 36.99 7.29 -35.41
N GLN A 90 37.25 8.59 -35.25
CA GLN A 90 37.26 9.24 -33.95
C GLN A 90 35.88 9.18 -33.24
N ARG A 91 34.78 9.30 -33.99
CA ARG A 91 33.43 9.18 -33.45
C ARG A 91 33.13 7.77 -32.96
N ILE A 92 33.48 6.75 -33.74
CA ILE A 92 33.33 5.33 -33.34
C ILE A 92 34.18 5.05 -32.10
N LEU A 93 35.44 5.49 -32.06
CA LEU A 93 36.31 5.26 -30.91
C LEU A 93 35.79 5.89 -29.64
N ARG A 94 35.26 7.13 -29.70
CA ARG A 94 34.59 7.76 -28.55
C ARG A 94 33.39 6.96 -28.11
N GLY A 95 32.56 6.45 -29.03
CA GLY A 95 31.41 5.64 -28.70
C GLY A 95 31.78 4.34 -28.03
N VAL A 96 32.80 3.65 -28.56
CA VAL A 96 33.30 2.39 -27.93
C VAL A 96 33.86 2.68 -26.53
N ALA A 97 34.61 3.80 -26.38
CA ALA A 97 35.11 4.18 -25.06
C ALA A 97 33.98 4.47 -24.07
N LEU A 98 32.94 5.19 -24.48
CA LEU A 98 31.77 5.44 -23.63
C LEU A 98 31.02 4.17 -23.25
N ILE A 99 30.81 3.24 -24.20
CA ILE A 99 30.20 1.93 -23.92
C ILE A 99 31.04 1.17 -22.90
N THR A 100 32.37 1.17 -23.08
CA THR A 100 33.27 0.49 -22.13
C THR A 100 33.19 1.09 -20.73
N VAL A 101 33.09 2.42 -20.61
CA VAL A 101 32.89 3.09 -19.30
C VAL A 101 31.57 2.67 -18.68
N VAL A 102 30.47 2.67 -19.44
CA VAL A 102 29.14 2.23 -18.92
C VAL A 102 29.20 0.79 -18.43
N LEU A 103 29.82 -0.11 -19.18
CA LEU A 103 29.98 -1.52 -18.79
C LEU A 103 30.88 -1.67 -17.55
N THR A 104 31.93 -0.87 -17.42
CA THR A 104 32.80 -0.87 -16.24
C THR A 104 32.06 -0.42 -14.98
N ILE A 105 31.30 0.68 -15.09
CA ILE A 105 30.46 1.19 -13.99
C ILE A 105 29.41 0.16 -13.60
N ALA A 106 28.75 -0.45 -14.59
CA ALA A 106 27.74 -1.48 -14.34
C ALA A 106 28.31 -2.69 -13.59
N ARG A 107 29.52 -3.13 -13.99
CA ARG A 107 30.22 -4.23 -13.29
C ARG A 107 30.61 -3.83 -11.86
N ALA A 108 31.14 -2.64 -11.67
CA ALA A 108 31.48 -2.12 -10.36
C ALA A 108 30.24 -2.05 -9.45
N LEU A 109 29.12 -1.57 -9.97
CA LEU A 109 27.85 -1.49 -9.23
C LEU A 109 27.34 -2.90 -8.87
N SER A 110 27.39 -3.84 -9.80
CA SER A 110 27.03 -5.24 -9.53
C SER A 110 27.88 -5.83 -8.42
N PHE A 111 29.19 -5.56 -8.41
CA PHE A 111 30.12 -6.13 -7.46
C PHE A 111 30.03 -5.48 -6.08
N TYR A 112 30.05 -4.14 -6.01
CA TYR A 112 30.13 -3.42 -4.74
C TYR A 112 28.76 -3.18 -4.06
N ALA A 113 27.70 -2.98 -4.84
CA ALA A 113 26.39 -2.67 -4.28
C ALA A 113 25.46 -3.90 -4.28
N ILE A 114 25.22 -4.51 -5.46
CA ILE A 114 24.23 -5.58 -5.60
C ILE A 114 24.72 -6.88 -4.97
N GLY A 115 26.03 -7.16 -5.04
CA GLY A 115 26.63 -8.37 -4.47
C GLY A 115 26.58 -8.45 -2.93
N ARG A 116 26.35 -7.32 -2.24
CA ARG A 116 26.23 -7.26 -0.78
C ARG A 116 24.82 -7.47 -0.24
N ILE A 117 23.84 -7.55 -1.13
CA ILE A 117 22.42 -7.72 -0.75
C ILE A 117 22.19 -9.20 -0.43
N GLU A 118 21.76 -9.49 0.78
CA GLU A 118 21.52 -10.86 1.26
C GLU A 118 20.23 -11.48 0.70
N ASP A 119 19.22 -10.66 0.41
CA ASP A 119 17.96 -11.14 -0.15
C ASP A 119 18.09 -11.47 -1.64
N ALA A 120 17.92 -12.76 -1.98
CA ALA A 120 18.03 -13.27 -3.33
C ALA A 120 17.01 -12.65 -4.31
N SER A 121 15.79 -12.38 -3.85
CA SER A 121 14.72 -11.79 -4.66
C SER A 121 15.04 -10.36 -5.06
N THR A 122 15.44 -9.54 -4.08
CA THR A 122 15.83 -8.14 -4.29
C THR A 122 17.07 -8.05 -5.17
N ARG A 123 18.06 -8.92 -4.96
CA ARG A 123 19.28 -8.99 -5.78
C ARG A 123 18.95 -9.31 -7.25
N PHE A 124 18.09 -10.28 -7.51
CA PHE A 124 17.67 -10.63 -8.88
C PHE A 124 16.94 -9.48 -9.56
N THR A 125 16.05 -8.81 -8.85
CA THR A 125 15.29 -7.65 -9.35
C THR A 125 16.24 -6.49 -9.71
N LEU A 126 17.17 -6.15 -8.83
CA LEU A 126 18.16 -5.09 -9.06
C LEU A 126 19.07 -5.39 -10.24
N GLN A 127 19.52 -6.65 -10.40
CA GLN A 127 20.29 -7.07 -11.57
C GLN A 127 19.48 -6.93 -12.87
N ARG A 128 18.18 -7.18 -12.84
CA ARG A 128 17.30 -7.01 -14.00
C ARG A 128 17.15 -5.53 -14.37
N VAL A 129 16.91 -4.67 -13.38
CA VAL A 129 16.82 -3.22 -13.57
C VAL A 129 18.14 -2.65 -14.07
N GLN A 130 19.27 -3.07 -13.50
CA GLN A 130 20.60 -2.66 -13.95
C GLN A 130 20.85 -3.05 -15.41
N ARG A 131 20.54 -4.28 -15.82
CA ARG A 131 20.69 -4.72 -17.23
C ARG A 131 19.86 -3.87 -18.18
N LEU A 132 18.64 -3.52 -17.80
CA LEU A 132 17.78 -2.64 -18.59
C LEU A 132 18.39 -1.23 -18.71
N ALA A 133 18.87 -0.66 -17.61
CA ALA A 133 19.51 0.66 -17.59
C ALA A 133 20.78 0.69 -18.48
N VAL A 134 21.61 -0.34 -18.41
CA VAL A 134 22.81 -0.49 -19.26
C VAL A 134 22.43 -0.61 -20.73
N ALA A 135 21.43 -1.41 -21.07
CA ALA A 135 20.95 -1.55 -22.44
C ALA A 135 20.44 -0.22 -23.00
N LEU A 136 19.68 0.54 -22.19
CA LEU A 136 19.20 1.86 -22.58
C LEU A 136 20.34 2.86 -22.78
N ALA A 137 21.33 2.88 -21.89
CA ALA A 137 22.51 3.73 -22.02
C ALA A 137 23.32 3.41 -23.28
N ILE A 138 23.54 2.12 -23.59
CA ILE A 138 24.21 1.67 -24.82
C ILE A 138 23.41 2.11 -26.06
N ALA A 139 22.08 1.93 -26.04
CA ALA A 139 21.21 2.38 -27.15
C ALA A 139 21.35 3.88 -27.44
N VAL A 140 21.36 4.71 -26.38
CA VAL A 140 21.56 6.17 -26.50
C VAL A 140 22.92 6.49 -27.09
N ILE A 141 23.99 5.82 -26.67
CA ILE A 141 25.34 6.04 -27.21
C ILE A 141 25.38 5.62 -28.68
N VAL A 142 24.80 4.50 -29.08
CA VAL A 142 24.77 4.03 -30.48
C VAL A 142 23.98 5.02 -31.35
N ILE A 143 22.83 5.48 -30.89
CA ILE A 143 22.05 6.51 -31.59
C ILE A 143 22.88 7.79 -31.78
N SER A 144 23.60 8.23 -30.74
CA SER A 144 24.48 9.41 -30.80
C SER A 144 25.62 9.27 -31.80
N ILE A 145 26.11 8.06 -32.06
CA ILE A 145 27.13 7.79 -33.10
C ILE A 145 26.53 7.88 -34.47
N LEU A 146 25.31 7.37 -34.67
CA LEU A 146 24.63 7.28 -35.96
C LEU A 146 24.13 8.63 -36.47
N PHE A 147 23.68 9.50 -35.56
CA PHE A 147 23.16 10.82 -35.93
C PHE A 147 24.29 11.85 -36.10
N VAL A 148 24.63 12.17 -37.34
CA VAL A 148 25.60 13.24 -37.69
C VAL A 148 24.96 14.60 -37.54
N ASN A 149 23.66 14.69 -37.74
CA ASN A 149 22.92 15.94 -37.79
C ASN A 149 22.21 16.20 -36.46
N TRP A 150 22.67 17.19 -35.68
CA TRP A 150 22.14 17.58 -34.38
C TRP A 150 20.62 17.84 -34.39
N TYR A 151 20.13 18.49 -35.48
CA TYR A 151 18.70 18.78 -35.60
C TYR A 151 17.84 17.52 -35.71
N ALA A 152 18.31 16.53 -36.47
CA ALA A 152 17.61 15.22 -36.55
C ALA A 152 17.63 14.48 -35.22
N ALA A 153 18.73 14.56 -34.48
CA ALA A 153 18.82 13.97 -33.12
C ALA A 153 17.82 14.64 -32.17
N VAL A 154 17.76 15.97 -32.15
CA VAL A 154 16.81 16.72 -31.27
C VAL A 154 15.36 16.39 -31.63
N ALA A 155 15.02 16.27 -32.89
CA ALA A 155 13.66 15.87 -33.31
C ALA A 155 13.32 14.44 -32.86
N ALA A 156 14.24 13.48 -33.04
CA ALA A 156 14.06 12.12 -32.60
C ALA A 156 13.96 12.01 -31.06
N PHE A 157 14.76 12.75 -30.30
CA PHE A 157 14.68 12.85 -28.85
C PHE A 157 13.38 13.51 -28.39
N GLY A 158 12.88 14.52 -29.13
CA GLY A 158 11.59 15.18 -28.86
C GLY A 158 10.43 14.17 -28.88
N ILE A 159 10.34 13.35 -29.92
CA ILE A 159 9.32 12.30 -30.02
C ILE A 159 9.54 11.21 -28.92
N GLY A 160 10.78 10.77 -28.74
CA GLY A 160 11.13 9.78 -27.72
C GLY A 160 10.80 10.26 -26.30
N SER A 161 10.98 11.54 -26.00
CA SER A 161 10.66 12.12 -24.69
C SER A 161 9.16 12.14 -24.40
N ILE A 162 8.32 12.34 -25.41
CA ILE A 162 6.86 12.26 -25.27
C ILE A 162 6.45 10.83 -24.93
N ILE A 163 6.97 9.84 -25.66
CA ILE A 163 6.67 8.41 -25.40
C ILE A 163 7.14 8.02 -24.00
N LEU A 164 8.34 8.43 -23.60
CA LEU A 164 8.87 8.16 -22.26
C LEU A 164 8.05 8.86 -21.17
N GLY A 165 7.64 10.11 -21.41
CA GLY A 165 6.77 10.87 -20.50
C GLY A 165 5.43 10.16 -20.26
N LEU A 166 4.80 9.66 -21.31
CA LEU A 166 3.57 8.87 -21.20
C LEU A 166 3.81 7.54 -20.45
N ALA A 167 4.92 6.87 -20.71
CA ALA A 167 5.24 5.61 -20.04
C ALA A 167 5.51 5.76 -18.53
N VAL A 168 6.04 6.93 -18.10
CA VAL A 168 6.36 7.25 -16.70
C VAL A 168 5.21 7.97 -15.99
N GLN A 169 4.13 8.30 -16.71
CA GLN A 169 3.02 9.09 -16.16
C GLN A 169 2.43 8.50 -14.89
N THR A 170 2.07 7.21 -14.86
CA THR A 170 1.47 6.54 -13.70
C THR A 170 2.41 6.47 -12.49
N PRO A 171 3.68 6.03 -12.61
CA PRO A 171 4.62 6.10 -11.49
C PRO A 171 4.81 7.52 -10.96
N MET A 172 4.85 8.53 -11.84
CA MET A 172 5.01 9.92 -11.44
C MET A 172 3.76 10.43 -10.68
N LYS A 173 2.56 10.12 -11.16
CA LYS A 173 1.33 10.43 -10.43
C LYS A 173 1.32 9.78 -9.04
N SER A 174 1.72 8.51 -8.94
CA SER A 174 1.80 7.80 -7.65
C SER A 174 2.81 8.43 -6.71
N PHE A 175 3.97 8.88 -7.21
CA PHE A 175 4.95 9.60 -6.42
C PHE A 175 4.44 10.96 -5.93
N ILE A 176 3.76 11.73 -6.79
CA ILE A 176 3.11 13.00 -6.42
C ILE A 176 2.02 12.76 -5.36
N ALA A 177 1.23 11.69 -5.52
CA ALA A 177 0.22 11.29 -4.56
C ALA A 177 0.83 10.90 -3.20
N TRP A 178 2.00 10.25 -3.18
CA TRP A 178 2.74 10.00 -1.94
C TRP A 178 3.10 11.30 -1.22
N ILE A 179 3.61 12.31 -1.94
CA ILE A 179 3.89 13.64 -1.36
C ILE A 179 2.59 14.27 -0.82
N TYR A 180 1.49 14.15 -1.57
CA TYR A 180 0.18 14.62 -1.13
C TYR A 180 -0.25 13.94 0.18
N ILE A 181 -0.11 12.61 0.29
CA ILE A 181 -0.43 11.86 1.51
C ILE A 181 0.40 12.36 2.69
N LEU A 182 1.71 12.59 2.50
CA LEU A 182 2.60 13.07 3.56
C LEU A 182 2.23 14.48 4.05
N VAL A 183 1.91 15.40 3.12
CA VAL A 183 1.66 16.80 3.44
C VAL A 183 0.23 17.01 3.95
N ARG A 184 -0.78 16.46 3.24
CA ARG A 184 -2.20 16.67 3.56
C ARG A 184 -2.75 15.65 4.54
N GLN A 185 -2.11 14.51 4.68
CA GLN A 185 -2.47 13.44 5.60
C GLN A 185 -3.96 13.06 5.55
N PRO A 186 -4.52 12.71 4.39
CA PRO A 186 -5.88 12.23 4.30
C PRO A 186 -6.08 10.95 5.13
N PHE A 187 -5.02 10.20 5.33
CA PHE A 187 -4.89 9.08 6.26
C PHE A 187 -3.43 8.89 6.68
N ARG A 188 -3.19 8.11 7.71
CA ARG A 188 -1.86 7.75 8.26
C ARG A 188 -1.74 6.24 8.39
N VAL A 189 -0.52 5.74 8.57
CA VAL A 189 -0.28 4.35 8.97
C VAL A 189 -1.01 4.07 10.28
N GLY A 190 -1.80 2.99 10.31
CA GLY A 190 -2.66 2.61 11.41
C GLY A 190 -4.13 3.07 11.27
N ASP A 191 -4.46 3.96 10.34
CA ASP A 191 -5.83 4.36 10.08
C ASP A 191 -6.60 3.25 9.33
N ARG A 192 -7.90 3.15 9.62
CA ARG A 192 -8.83 2.34 8.85
C ARG A 192 -9.45 3.19 7.76
N ILE A 193 -9.26 2.77 6.52
CA ILE A 193 -9.76 3.50 5.35
C ILE A 193 -10.54 2.60 4.40
N LYS A 194 -11.37 3.24 3.58
CA LYS A 194 -11.94 2.65 2.36
C LYS A 194 -11.58 3.56 1.19
N ILE A 195 -11.05 2.96 0.14
CA ILE A 195 -10.73 3.62 -1.12
C ILE A 195 -11.19 2.70 -2.27
N ALA A 196 -11.99 3.20 -3.19
CA ALA A 196 -12.70 2.38 -4.18
C ALA A 196 -13.36 1.17 -3.49
N ASP A 197 -13.04 -0.06 -3.91
CA ASP A 197 -13.58 -1.30 -3.32
C ASP A 197 -12.69 -1.89 -2.21
N ALA A 198 -11.54 -1.27 -1.91
CA ALA A 198 -10.61 -1.74 -0.90
C ALA A 198 -10.94 -1.12 0.47
N THR A 199 -11.11 -1.96 1.48
CA THR A 199 -11.29 -1.53 2.87
C THR A 199 -10.24 -2.23 3.73
N GLY A 200 -9.54 -1.48 4.59
CA GLY A 200 -8.51 -2.06 5.45
C GLY A 200 -7.82 -1.06 6.36
N ASP A 201 -6.95 -1.60 7.20
CA ASP A 201 -6.06 -0.82 8.05
C ASP A 201 -4.76 -0.54 7.28
N VAL A 202 -4.33 0.72 7.21
CA VAL A 202 -3.09 1.12 6.52
C VAL A 202 -1.89 0.58 7.27
N ILE A 203 -1.10 -0.28 6.62
CA ILE A 203 0.12 -0.85 7.19
C ILE A 203 1.34 -0.04 6.77
N ASP A 204 1.39 0.36 5.51
CA ASP A 204 2.54 1.02 4.92
C ASP A 204 2.13 2.00 3.81
N VAL A 205 2.87 3.10 3.70
CA VAL A 205 2.72 4.12 2.64
C VAL A 205 4.07 4.28 1.95
N GLY A 206 4.29 3.48 0.91
CA GLY A 206 5.49 3.53 0.08
C GLY A 206 5.47 4.69 -0.92
N TYR A 207 6.60 4.89 -1.63
CA TYR A 207 6.74 5.97 -2.63
C TYR A 207 5.74 5.87 -3.79
N LEU A 208 5.36 4.66 -4.19
CA LEU A 208 4.51 4.41 -5.35
C LEU A 208 3.19 3.73 -4.98
N ASP A 209 3.15 3.00 -3.89
CA ASP A 209 1.99 2.22 -3.46
C ASP A 209 1.73 2.32 -1.96
N THR A 210 0.48 2.11 -1.58
CA THR A 210 0.03 1.98 -0.21
C THR A 210 -0.44 0.56 0.03
N THR A 211 -0.12 -0.01 1.20
CA THR A 211 -0.51 -1.36 1.60
C THR A 211 -1.56 -1.30 2.71
N LEU A 212 -2.67 -2.01 2.51
CA LEU A 212 -3.72 -2.20 3.52
C LEU A 212 -3.74 -3.65 4.00
N TRP A 213 -4.02 -3.84 5.28
CA TRP A 213 -4.52 -5.11 5.80
C TRP A 213 -6.02 -5.13 5.61
N GLU A 214 -6.51 -6.01 4.77
CA GLU A 214 -7.92 -6.07 4.41
C GLU A 214 -8.81 -6.36 5.63
N PHE A 215 -9.89 -5.61 5.70
CA PHE A 215 -10.91 -5.71 6.73
C PHE A 215 -12.29 -5.78 6.07
N GLY A 216 -13.06 -6.82 6.38
CA GLY A 216 -14.32 -7.05 5.66
C GLY A 216 -14.08 -7.34 4.18
N GLY A 217 -14.71 -6.56 3.31
CA GLY A 217 -14.58 -6.67 1.85
C GLY A 217 -15.46 -7.78 1.25
N GLN A 218 -15.26 -8.06 -0.02
CA GLN A 218 -16.10 -9.03 -0.76
C GLN A 218 -15.90 -10.49 -0.32
N TYR A 219 -14.77 -10.78 0.32
CA TYR A 219 -14.42 -12.15 0.72
C TYR A 219 -15.03 -12.57 2.06
N LEU A 220 -15.21 -11.62 2.99
CA LEU A 220 -15.83 -11.85 4.29
C LEU A 220 -17.07 -11.00 4.43
N SER A 221 -18.19 -11.62 4.78
CA SER A 221 -19.45 -10.92 5.07
C SER A 221 -19.46 -10.22 6.43
N THR A 222 -18.38 -10.38 7.21
CA THR A 222 -18.25 -9.83 8.56
C THR A 222 -17.16 -8.77 8.64
N ASP A 223 -17.31 -7.84 9.58
CA ASP A 223 -16.32 -6.79 9.87
C ASP A 223 -15.10 -7.34 10.63
N HIS A 224 -14.43 -8.35 10.08
CA HIS A 224 -13.20 -8.95 10.64
C HIS A 224 -12.05 -8.88 9.64
N PRO A 225 -10.78 -8.93 10.11
CA PRO A 225 -9.62 -9.03 9.23
C PRO A 225 -9.68 -10.30 8.38
N SER A 226 -9.46 -10.18 7.07
CA SER A 226 -9.44 -11.33 6.15
C SER A 226 -8.10 -12.07 6.14
N GLY A 227 -7.04 -11.45 6.66
CA GLY A 227 -5.67 -11.95 6.55
C GLY A 227 -4.99 -11.60 5.23
N ARG A 228 -5.68 -10.97 4.29
CA ARG A 228 -5.13 -10.54 3.00
C ARG A 228 -4.52 -9.15 3.08
N LEU A 229 -3.50 -8.92 2.25
CA LEU A 229 -2.92 -7.61 2.01
C LEU A 229 -3.39 -7.09 0.66
N ILE A 230 -3.85 -5.84 0.64
CA ILE A 230 -4.22 -5.13 -0.58
C ILE A 230 -3.15 -4.08 -0.83
N LYS A 231 -2.54 -4.09 -2.02
CA LYS A 231 -1.67 -3.02 -2.48
C LYS A 231 -2.34 -2.27 -3.61
N PHE A 232 -2.34 -0.95 -3.51
CA PHE A 232 -2.85 -0.09 -4.56
C PHE A 232 -1.87 1.06 -4.84
N PRO A 233 -1.76 1.53 -6.10
CA PRO A 233 -0.91 2.67 -6.44
C PRO A 233 -1.45 3.95 -5.79
N ASN A 234 -0.55 4.77 -5.25
CA ASN A 234 -0.93 5.99 -4.53
C ASN A 234 -1.76 6.97 -5.38
N GLU A 235 -1.62 6.94 -6.73
CA GLU A 235 -2.42 7.78 -7.63
C GLU A 235 -3.94 7.64 -7.38
N LYS A 236 -4.40 6.48 -6.92
CA LYS A 236 -5.81 6.24 -6.57
C LYS A 236 -6.33 7.23 -5.52
N VAL A 237 -5.47 7.73 -4.65
CA VAL A 237 -5.84 8.72 -3.62
C VAL A 237 -6.22 10.07 -4.24
N LEU A 238 -5.77 10.37 -5.46
CA LEU A 238 -6.11 11.59 -6.19
C LEU A 238 -7.39 11.46 -7.02
N ASP A 239 -7.70 10.23 -7.45
CA ASP A 239 -8.76 9.97 -8.41
C ASP A 239 -10.04 9.39 -7.74
N GLU A 240 -9.91 8.76 -6.56
CA GLU A 240 -10.98 8.05 -5.86
C GLU A 240 -11.36 8.73 -4.53
N LEU A 241 -12.56 8.44 -4.05
CA LEU A 241 -12.97 8.90 -2.72
C LEU A 241 -12.27 8.10 -1.64
N VAL A 242 -11.65 8.80 -0.70
CA VAL A 242 -11.02 8.21 0.48
C VAL A 242 -11.92 8.42 1.69
N TYR A 243 -12.43 7.33 2.27
CA TYR A 243 -13.17 7.35 3.53
C TYR A 243 -12.22 6.95 4.66
N ASN A 244 -11.93 7.88 5.57
CA ASN A 244 -11.11 7.59 6.75
C ASN A 244 -12.03 7.40 7.97
N TYR A 245 -12.03 6.17 8.51
CA TYR A 245 -12.83 5.80 9.69
C TYR A 245 -12.10 6.08 11.02
N SER A 246 -10.81 6.40 10.96
CA SER A 246 -9.95 6.62 12.13
C SER A 246 -9.41 8.04 12.21
N TRP A 247 -10.13 9.00 11.62
CA TRP A 247 -9.68 10.38 11.58
C TRP A 247 -9.34 10.91 12.98
N PRO A 248 -8.15 11.53 13.19
CA PRO A 248 -7.66 11.88 14.53
C PRO A 248 -8.59 12.78 15.33
N LEU A 249 -9.33 13.68 14.65
CA LEU A 249 -10.30 14.57 15.31
C LEU A 249 -11.58 13.84 15.72
N PHE A 250 -11.88 12.69 15.08
CA PHE A 250 -13.05 11.91 15.40
C PHE A 250 -12.80 10.41 15.18
N PRO A 251 -12.18 9.74 16.15
CA PRO A 251 -11.80 8.32 16.02
C PRO A 251 -12.97 7.35 16.26
N TYR A 252 -14.20 7.78 16.08
CA TYR A 252 -15.41 7.00 16.28
C TYR A 252 -16.31 7.04 15.07
N ILE A 253 -17.11 5.99 14.87
CA ILE A 253 -18.09 5.89 13.81
C ILE A 253 -19.47 5.59 14.38
N TRP A 254 -20.50 6.12 13.73
CA TRP A 254 -21.88 5.70 13.97
C TRP A 254 -22.08 4.30 13.37
N ASN A 255 -22.60 3.37 14.17
CA ASN A 255 -22.95 2.04 13.73
C ASN A 255 -24.43 1.76 14.03
N GLU A 256 -24.99 0.81 13.31
CA GLU A 256 -26.42 0.49 13.38
C GLU A 256 -26.62 -1.03 13.45
N VAL A 257 -27.55 -1.44 14.31
CA VAL A 257 -28.16 -2.78 14.27
C VAL A 257 -29.60 -2.64 13.82
N LYS A 258 -29.98 -3.41 12.81
CA LYS A 258 -31.30 -3.37 12.18
C LYS A 258 -32.03 -4.69 12.35
N PHE A 259 -33.30 -4.61 12.71
CA PHE A 259 -34.24 -5.74 12.69
C PHE A 259 -35.46 -5.39 11.83
N GLN A 260 -35.91 -6.33 11.05
CA GLN A 260 -37.15 -6.20 10.31
C GLN A 260 -38.30 -6.67 11.21
N VAL A 261 -39.32 -5.84 11.39
CA VAL A 261 -40.48 -6.11 12.25
C VAL A 261 -41.78 -5.83 11.49
N ALA A 262 -42.85 -6.49 11.86
CA ALA A 262 -44.15 -6.30 11.20
C ALA A 262 -44.77 -4.94 11.54
N PHE A 263 -45.65 -4.44 10.67
CA PHE A 263 -46.38 -3.16 10.86
C PHE A 263 -47.29 -3.17 12.09
N ASN A 264 -47.73 -4.32 12.54
CA ASN A 264 -48.62 -4.48 13.71
C ASN A 264 -47.82 -4.75 15.00
N ALA A 265 -46.48 -4.71 14.97
CA ALA A 265 -45.68 -4.86 16.15
C ALA A 265 -45.79 -3.64 17.08
N ASP A 266 -45.61 -3.85 18.39
CA ASP A 266 -45.54 -2.80 19.41
C ASP A 266 -44.22 -2.03 19.27
N LEU A 267 -44.23 -0.92 18.54
CA LEU A 267 -43.06 -0.11 18.23
C LEU A 267 -42.47 0.56 19.47
N GLU A 268 -43.31 0.89 20.46
CA GLU A 268 -42.87 1.53 21.69
C GLU A 268 -42.11 0.53 22.59
N PHE A 269 -42.62 -0.68 22.67
CA PHE A 269 -41.91 -1.77 23.36
C PHE A 269 -40.58 -2.10 22.67
N ILE A 270 -40.55 -2.18 21.34
CA ILE A 270 -39.31 -2.43 20.56
C ILE A 270 -38.31 -1.31 20.81
N ALA A 271 -38.73 -0.04 20.70
CA ALA A 271 -37.86 1.09 20.91
C ALA A 271 -37.27 1.12 22.31
N SER A 272 -38.10 0.99 23.34
CA SER A 272 -37.65 1.01 24.72
C SER A 272 -36.70 -0.16 25.06
N THR A 273 -37.01 -1.36 24.56
CA THR A 273 -36.20 -2.57 24.76
C THR A 273 -34.83 -2.44 24.06
N MET A 274 -34.83 -2.03 22.79
CA MET A 274 -33.59 -1.87 22.03
C MET A 274 -32.71 -0.76 22.61
N GLN A 275 -33.30 0.38 23.00
CA GLN A 275 -32.58 1.48 23.62
C GLN A 275 -31.98 1.05 24.94
N LYS A 276 -32.77 0.47 25.85
CA LYS A 276 -32.33 0.02 27.17
C LYS A 276 -31.13 -0.94 27.09
N ILE A 277 -31.21 -1.98 26.25
CA ILE A 277 -30.16 -2.97 26.14
C ILE A 277 -28.89 -2.36 25.55
N THR A 278 -29.02 -1.45 24.57
CA THR A 278 -27.87 -0.77 23.98
C THR A 278 -27.24 0.21 24.95
N GLU A 279 -28.05 0.86 25.80
CA GLU A 279 -27.59 1.77 26.82
C GLU A 279 -26.90 1.03 27.97
N GLU A 280 -27.41 -0.13 28.40
CA GLU A 280 -26.75 -1.00 29.38
C GLU A 280 -25.37 -1.50 28.88
N GLU A 281 -25.25 -1.74 27.58
CA GLU A 281 -24.02 -2.27 26.98
C GLU A 281 -22.98 -1.18 26.70
N LEU A 282 -23.37 0.02 26.26
CA LEU A 282 -22.50 1.04 25.69
C LEU A 282 -22.71 2.44 26.29
N GLY A 283 -23.77 2.68 27.07
CA GLY A 283 -24.21 4.02 27.45
C GLY A 283 -23.12 4.86 28.09
N GLN A 284 -22.39 4.32 29.07
CA GLN A 284 -21.33 5.05 29.77
C GLN A 284 -20.15 5.44 28.85
N GLU A 285 -19.76 4.52 27.98
CA GLU A 285 -18.69 4.78 27.01
C GLU A 285 -19.16 5.73 25.91
N MET A 286 -20.39 5.59 25.44
CA MET A 286 -20.96 6.46 24.41
C MET A 286 -21.06 7.90 24.90
N ILE A 287 -21.55 8.15 26.11
CA ILE A 287 -21.65 9.48 26.69
C ILE A 287 -20.28 10.17 26.70
N LYS A 288 -19.25 9.48 27.22
CA LYS A 288 -17.87 10.04 27.22
C LYS A 288 -17.36 10.36 25.83
N ARG A 289 -17.60 9.47 24.87
CA ARG A 289 -17.18 9.65 23.47
C ARG A 289 -17.88 10.83 22.81
N VAL A 290 -19.20 10.97 23.05
CA VAL A 290 -19.99 12.09 22.50
C VAL A 290 -19.56 13.41 23.12
N GLN A 291 -19.29 13.47 24.41
CA GLN A 291 -18.77 14.67 25.06
C GLN A 291 -17.43 15.09 24.45
N THR A 292 -16.47 14.15 24.33
CA THR A 292 -15.19 14.41 23.65
C THR A 292 -15.41 14.89 22.21
N TYR A 293 -16.39 14.35 21.51
CA TYR A 293 -16.73 14.75 20.15
C TYR A 293 -17.28 16.17 20.07
N ARG A 294 -18.19 16.55 20.98
CA ARG A 294 -18.70 17.93 21.06
C ARG A 294 -17.59 18.93 21.32
N ASP A 295 -16.69 18.61 22.26
CA ASP A 295 -15.54 19.46 22.58
C ASP A 295 -14.64 19.68 21.36
N LEU A 296 -14.43 18.64 20.55
CA LEU A 296 -13.64 18.73 19.33
C LEU A 296 -14.37 19.49 18.21
N LEU A 297 -15.66 19.25 18.02
CA LEU A 297 -16.47 19.97 17.02
C LEU A 297 -16.60 21.46 17.34
N GLY A 298 -16.76 21.83 18.62
CA GLY A 298 -16.80 23.22 19.04
C GLY A 298 -15.53 24.02 18.71
N GLN A 299 -14.43 23.36 18.40
CA GLN A 299 -13.18 23.97 17.91
C GLN A 299 -13.12 24.08 16.38
N THR A 300 -14.12 23.56 15.67
CA THR A 300 -14.21 23.62 14.21
C THR A 300 -15.35 24.55 13.79
N PRO A 301 -15.34 25.11 12.55
CA PRO A 301 -16.43 25.93 12.05
C PRO A 301 -17.68 25.09 11.64
N VAL A 302 -17.78 23.86 12.08
CA VAL A 302 -18.93 22.99 11.85
C VAL A 302 -19.94 23.28 12.95
N ASP A 303 -21.17 23.67 12.59
CA ASP A 303 -22.25 23.84 13.54
C ASP A 303 -22.46 22.56 14.35
N GLU A 304 -22.77 22.71 15.64
CA GLU A 304 -23.12 21.59 16.52
C GLU A 304 -24.32 20.86 15.93
N LEU A 305 -24.03 19.80 15.18
CA LEU A 305 -25.05 18.86 14.76
C LEU A 305 -25.65 18.25 16.03
N ASP A 306 -26.95 18.00 15.99
CA ASP A 306 -27.72 17.36 17.07
C ASP A 306 -27.19 15.95 17.36
N VAL A 307 -26.06 15.89 18.07
CA VAL A 307 -25.37 14.64 18.43
C VAL A 307 -25.93 14.17 19.77
N HIS A 308 -26.79 13.17 19.71
CA HIS A 308 -27.39 12.56 20.90
C HIS A 308 -26.36 11.77 21.70
N GLU A 309 -26.32 11.99 23.02
CA GLU A 309 -25.43 11.31 23.95
C GLU A 309 -25.82 9.83 24.19
N HIS A 310 -27.10 9.51 23.96
CA HIS A 310 -27.66 8.19 24.18
C HIS A 310 -27.94 7.45 22.87
N PRO A 311 -27.92 6.10 22.86
CA PRO A 311 -28.39 5.33 21.72
C PRO A 311 -29.81 5.71 21.35
N ARG A 312 -30.10 5.79 20.06
CA ARG A 312 -31.41 6.18 19.56
C ARG A 312 -32.00 5.09 18.67
N VAL A 313 -33.27 4.80 18.87
CA VAL A 313 -34.02 3.90 18.00
C VAL A 313 -34.81 4.70 16.96
N ILE A 314 -34.67 4.31 15.71
CA ILE A 314 -35.29 4.95 14.55
C ILE A 314 -36.05 3.86 13.79
N PHE A 315 -37.24 4.18 13.34
CA PHE A 315 -38.02 3.30 12.46
C PHE A 315 -38.01 3.83 11.04
N ARG A 316 -37.86 2.92 10.08
CA ARG A 316 -37.99 3.22 8.65
C ARG A 316 -38.93 2.23 8.02
N VAL A 317 -39.71 2.69 7.05
CA VAL A 317 -40.47 1.80 6.17
C VAL A 317 -39.46 1.20 5.20
N GLY A 318 -39.25 -0.12 5.30
CA GLY A 318 -38.40 -0.86 4.39
C GLY A 318 -39.08 -1.13 3.04
N GLU A 319 -38.33 -1.68 2.13
CA GLU A 319 -38.93 -2.26 0.90
C GLU A 319 -39.79 -3.45 1.32
N ASN A 320 -40.94 -3.58 0.70
CA ASN A 320 -41.97 -4.57 1.02
C ASN A 320 -42.73 -4.29 2.34
N THR A 321 -43.36 -5.16 2.97
CA THR A 321 -44.34 -5.07 4.02
C THR A 321 -43.79 -4.98 5.45
N TRP A 322 -42.53 -4.58 5.63
CA TRP A 322 -41.86 -4.59 6.94
C TRP A 322 -41.30 -3.22 7.33
N LEU A 323 -41.24 -2.97 8.65
CA LEU A 323 -40.53 -1.85 9.21
C LEU A 323 -39.11 -2.27 9.59
N GLU A 324 -38.16 -1.40 9.40
CA GLU A 324 -36.81 -1.53 9.97
C GLU A 324 -36.75 -0.81 11.30
N ALA A 325 -36.57 -1.59 12.38
CA ALA A 325 -36.22 -1.05 13.70
C ALA A 325 -34.71 -0.95 13.81
N ILE A 326 -34.16 0.26 13.90
CA ILE A 326 -32.73 0.55 13.82
C ILE A 326 -32.29 1.17 15.11
N VAL A 327 -31.36 0.54 15.85
CA VAL A 327 -30.68 1.21 16.96
C VAL A 327 -29.33 1.72 16.49
N ARG A 328 -29.12 3.02 16.69
CA ARG A 328 -27.91 3.75 16.30
C ARG A 328 -27.06 4.06 17.53
N TYR A 329 -25.76 3.79 17.45
CA TYR A 329 -24.81 3.97 18.54
C TYR A 329 -23.44 4.34 18.03
N LEU A 330 -22.58 4.92 18.89
CA LEU A 330 -21.23 5.35 18.59
C LEU A 330 -20.21 4.31 19.04
N VAL A 331 -19.25 3.96 18.18
CA VAL A 331 -18.27 2.91 18.46
C VAL A 331 -16.92 3.21 17.82
N ALA A 332 -15.83 2.71 18.41
CA ALA A 332 -14.52 2.72 17.76
C ALA A 332 -14.53 1.78 16.54
N PRO A 333 -13.95 2.19 15.39
CA PRO A 333 -13.99 1.41 14.14
C PRO A 333 -13.49 -0.03 14.29
N ARG A 334 -12.46 -0.25 15.10
CA ARG A 334 -11.86 -1.58 15.35
C ARG A 334 -12.71 -2.49 16.21
N GLU A 335 -13.64 -1.95 16.98
CA GLU A 335 -14.54 -2.69 17.88
C GLU A 335 -15.92 -2.92 17.28
N ALA A 336 -16.23 -2.24 16.15
CA ALA A 336 -17.56 -2.20 15.57
C ALA A 336 -18.18 -3.59 15.34
N GLY A 337 -17.46 -4.51 14.72
CA GLY A 337 -17.95 -5.87 14.43
C GLY A 337 -18.22 -6.69 15.69
N ARG A 338 -17.32 -6.64 16.68
CA ARG A 338 -17.46 -7.37 17.95
C ARG A 338 -18.66 -6.88 18.77
N ILE A 339 -18.80 -5.58 18.88
CA ILE A 339 -19.89 -4.92 19.61
C ILE A 339 -21.23 -5.20 18.90
N LYS A 340 -21.27 -5.05 17.57
CA LYS A 340 -22.45 -5.33 16.76
C LYS A 340 -22.95 -6.77 16.97
N THR A 341 -22.07 -7.75 16.91
CA THR A 341 -22.43 -9.16 17.15
C THR A 341 -22.98 -9.40 18.55
N ARG A 342 -22.37 -8.77 19.56
CA ARG A 342 -22.82 -8.87 20.96
C ARG A 342 -24.19 -8.23 21.16
N LEU A 343 -24.42 -7.06 20.61
CA LEU A 343 -25.70 -6.36 20.62
C LEU A 343 -26.80 -7.18 19.93
N ILE A 344 -26.51 -7.71 18.71
CA ILE A 344 -27.50 -8.54 17.98
C ILE A 344 -27.96 -9.72 18.87
N LYS A 345 -27.04 -10.42 19.53
CA LYS A 345 -27.39 -11.54 20.39
C LYS A 345 -28.31 -11.14 21.56
N LYS A 346 -27.98 -10.03 22.26
CA LYS A 346 -28.76 -9.55 23.40
C LYS A 346 -30.14 -9.01 22.96
N LEU A 347 -30.16 -8.21 21.91
CA LEU A 347 -31.38 -7.62 21.35
C LEU A 347 -32.33 -8.70 20.85
N LEU A 348 -31.81 -9.66 20.08
CA LEU A 348 -32.62 -10.74 19.54
C LEU A 348 -33.23 -11.62 20.65
N ALA A 349 -32.45 -11.91 21.70
CA ALA A 349 -32.96 -12.67 22.84
C ALA A 349 -34.10 -11.94 23.57
N ALA A 350 -33.98 -10.63 23.78
CA ALA A 350 -35.01 -9.84 24.45
C ALA A 350 -36.26 -9.63 23.60
N LEU A 351 -36.10 -9.42 22.29
CA LEU A 351 -37.23 -9.25 21.39
C LEU A 351 -37.98 -10.57 21.18
N ASN A 352 -37.30 -11.71 21.12
CA ASN A 352 -37.94 -13.04 21.08
C ASN A 352 -38.64 -13.47 22.39
N ALA A 353 -38.30 -12.83 23.50
CA ALA A 353 -38.97 -13.10 24.77
C ALA A 353 -40.42 -12.55 24.85
N ALA A 354 -40.80 -11.66 23.91
CA ALA A 354 -42.14 -11.08 23.84
C ALA A 354 -42.79 -11.29 22.44
N PRO A 355 -43.12 -12.54 22.08
CA PRO A 355 -43.63 -12.88 20.74
C PRO A 355 -45.02 -12.30 20.46
N ASP A 356 -45.76 -11.91 21.47
CA ASP A 356 -47.05 -11.19 21.40
C ASP A 356 -46.91 -9.73 21.01
N LYS A 357 -45.75 -9.11 21.24
CA LYS A 357 -45.44 -7.71 20.93
C LYS A 357 -44.55 -7.54 19.71
N VAL A 358 -43.70 -8.53 19.43
CA VAL A 358 -42.71 -8.45 18.36
C VAL A 358 -42.93 -9.59 17.36
N MET A 359 -43.26 -9.24 16.14
CA MET A 359 -43.39 -10.20 15.07
C MET A 359 -42.26 -9.97 14.07
N PHE A 360 -41.42 -10.98 13.88
CA PHE A 360 -40.40 -11.01 12.82
C PHE A 360 -40.96 -11.60 11.52
N PRO A 361 -40.37 -11.26 10.35
CA PRO A 361 -40.71 -11.89 9.11
C PRO A 361 -40.63 -13.41 9.24
N ALA A 362 -41.70 -14.12 8.97
CA ALA A 362 -41.65 -15.57 8.83
C ALA A 362 -40.76 -15.89 7.63
N GLY A 363 -39.65 -16.59 7.84
CA GLY A 363 -38.77 -17.03 6.77
C GLY A 363 -39.64 -17.86 5.79
N ALA A 364 -39.54 -17.57 4.49
CA ALA A 364 -40.08 -18.48 3.49
C ALA A 364 -39.32 -19.81 3.64
N ASN A 365 -39.98 -20.79 4.27
CA ASN A 365 -39.53 -22.17 4.21
C ASN A 365 -39.59 -22.59 2.74
N ARG A 366 -38.48 -22.55 2.05
CA ARG A 366 -38.27 -23.22 0.76
C ARG A 366 -37.49 -24.50 0.98
#